data_e58ca6297db6c24bbf4a8275097c3e5a
#
_entry.id   e58ca6297db6c24bbf4a8275097c3e5a
#
_cell.length_a   1.000
_cell.length_b   1.000
_cell.length_c   1.000
_cell.angle_alpha   90.00
_cell.angle_beta   90.00
_cell.angle_gamma   90.00
#
_symmetry.space_group_name_H-M   'P 1'
#
loop_
_entity.id
_entity.type
_entity.pdbx_description
1 polymer ?
#
loop_
_entity_poly.entity_id
_entity_poly.type
_entity_poly.pdbx_seq_one_letter_code
_entity_poly.pdbx_strand_id
1 'polypeptide(L)'
;MQLAGVRTAAAGDATTISRLLADTIRSSYAGILDEIPMRRLISAQCALPRIRAEIEIPGGAPGWLGWLVATGPGGTVVGVAAGGVPVPGEGEVYALAVEPGARRAGVGTALLVAATDRMRGYGAREQRVEFPAEADPALPFYAHLGFAALSPRRWSRPLV
;
A
#
# COMPACT_ATOMS: atom_id res chain seq x y z
N MET A 1 -14.76 -11.22 9.50
CA MET A 1 -14.89 -9.75 9.40
C MET A 1 -15.35 -9.40 8.00
N GLN A 2 -16.24 -8.46 7.87
CA GLN A 2 -16.77 -8.04 6.58
C GLN A 2 -16.23 -6.66 6.21
N LEU A 3 -15.75 -6.50 4.97
CA LEU A 3 -15.31 -5.22 4.45
C LEU A 3 -16.52 -4.31 4.25
N ALA A 4 -16.50 -3.10 4.83
CA ALA A 4 -17.55 -2.11 4.63
C ALA A 4 -17.31 -1.25 3.40
N GLY A 5 -16.05 -0.88 3.11
CA GLY A 5 -15.73 -0.10 1.92
C GLY A 5 -14.29 0.37 1.89
N VAL A 6 -13.94 1.03 0.78
CA VAL A 6 -12.65 1.69 0.59
C VAL A 6 -12.94 3.18 0.33
N ARG A 7 -12.21 4.05 1.00
CA ARG A 7 -12.35 5.50 0.84
C ARG A 7 -10.99 6.19 0.85
N THR A 8 -10.96 7.42 0.41
CA THR A 8 -9.78 8.29 0.55
C THR A 8 -9.55 8.58 2.03
N ALA A 9 -8.28 8.61 2.45
CA ALA A 9 -7.92 8.93 3.82
C ALA A 9 -8.25 10.40 4.15
N ALA A 10 -8.70 10.63 5.37
CA ALA A 10 -8.90 11.96 5.95
C ALA A 10 -7.79 12.26 6.96
N ALA A 11 -7.65 13.52 7.36
CA ALA A 11 -6.59 13.96 8.29
C ALA A 11 -6.56 13.13 9.58
N GLY A 12 -7.72 12.78 10.10
CA GLY A 12 -7.84 11.96 11.31
C GLY A 12 -7.35 10.53 11.17
N ASP A 13 -7.08 10.05 9.96
CA ASP A 13 -6.60 8.69 9.71
C ASP A 13 -5.08 8.55 9.82
N ALA A 14 -4.33 9.64 9.84
CA ALA A 14 -2.86 9.60 9.72
C ALA A 14 -2.20 8.73 10.81
N THR A 15 -2.60 8.88 12.06
CA THR A 15 -2.05 8.08 13.18
C THR A 15 -2.36 6.61 13.00
N THR A 16 -3.57 6.26 12.61
CA THR A 16 -3.99 4.88 12.37
C THR A 16 -3.21 4.27 11.20
N ILE A 17 -3.02 5.00 10.12
CA ILE A 17 -2.23 4.56 8.96
C ILE A 17 -0.79 4.27 9.39
N SER A 18 -0.14 5.20 10.08
CA SER A 18 1.23 5.04 10.56
C SER A 18 1.38 3.81 11.45
N ARG A 19 0.48 3.63 12.41
CA ARG A 19 0.50 2.49 13.33
C ARG A 19 0.26 1.17 12.60
N LEU A 20 -0.73 1.11 11.72
CA LEU A 20 -1.06 -0.11 10.97
C LEU A 20 0.11 -0.54 10.09
N LEU A 21 0.73 0.40 9.39
CA LEU A 21 1.92 0.11 8.58
C LEU A 21 3.06 -0.42 9.43
N ALA A 22 3.37 0.21 10.57
CA ALA A 22 4.46 -0.22 11.43
C ALA A 22 4.20 -1.62 12.01
N ASP A 23 3.00 -1.88 12.49
CA ASP A 23 2.62 -3.18 13.06
C ASP A 23 2.69 -4.27 11.98
N THR A 24 2.22 -3.98 10.78
CA THR A 24 2.24 -4.92 9.65
C THR A 24 3.67 -5.23 9.21
N ILE A 25 4.53 -4.21 9.13
CA ILE A 25 5.94 -4.41 8.77
C ILE A 25 6.62 -5.31 9.81
N ARG A 26 6.47 -5.03 11.10
CA ARG A 26 7.07 -5.84 12.15
C ARG A 26 6.58 -7.29 12.12
N SER A 27 5.29 -7.48 11.93
CA SER A 27 4.69 -8.82 11.85
C SER A 27 5.14 -9.58 10.60
N SER A 28 5.11 -8.93 9.43
CA SER A 28 5.38 -9.59 8.15
C SER A 28 6.85 -9.90 7.92
N TYR A 29 7.74 -9.05 8.43
CA TYR A 29 9.19 -9.18 8.18
C TYR A 29 9.98 -9.73 9.38
N ALA A 30 9.29 -10.16 10.44
CA ALA A 30 9.93 -10.86 11.55
C ALA A 30 10.63 -12.12 11.02
N GLY A 31 11.93 -12.28 11.33
CA GLY A 31 12.73 -13.39 10.82
C GLY A 31 13.22 -13.24 9.37
N ILE A 32 12.81 -12.18 8.67
CA ILE A 32 13.23 -11.89 7.29
C ILE A 32 14.20 -10.70 7.27
N LEU A 33 13.87 -9.63 7.99
CA LEU A 33 14.73 -8.47 8.13
C LEU A 33 15.30 -8.42 9.55
N ASP A 34 16.60 -8.10 9.65
CA ASP A 34 17.25 -7.81 10.92
C ASP A 34 16.75 -6.48 11.49
N GLU A 35 17.06 -6.19 12.75
CA GLU A 35 16.48 -5.04 13.47
C GLU A 35 16.84 -3.70 12.81
N ILE A 36 18.07 -3.51 12.32
CA ILE A 36 18.46 -2.25 11.68
C ILE A 36 17.71 -2.01 10.36
N PRO A 37 17.69 -2.96 9.41
CA PRO A 37 16.85 -2.82 8.21
C PRO A 37 15.36 -2.63 8.53
N MET A 38 14.86 -3.32 9.55
CA MET A 38 13.47 -3.20 9.99
C MET A 38 13.15 -1.77 10.43
N ARG A 39 13.99 -1.18 11.28
CA ARG A 39 13.81 0.20 11.74
C ARG A 39 13.89 1.20 10.60
N ARG A 40 14.81 1.00 9.65
CA ARG A 40 14.94 1.86 8.47
C ARG A 40 13.69 1.83 7.62
N LEU A 41 13.14 0.65 7.41
CA LEU A 41 11.90 0.48 6.63
C LEU A 41 10.74 1.21 7.31
N ILE A 42 10.58 1.01 8.62
CA ILE A 42 9.52 1.67 9.40
C ILE A 42 9.70 3.19 9.36
N SER A 43 10.91 3.69 9.57
CA SER A 43 11.20 5.14 9.50
C SER A 43 10.89 5.72 8.13
N ALA A 44 11.19 4.99 7.06
CA ALA A 44 10.94 5.45 5.70
C ALA A 44 9.46 5.46 5.35
N GLN A 45 8.70 4.45 5.79
CA GLN A 45 7.30 4.28 5.37
C GLN A 45 6.26 4.78 6.36
N CYS A 46 6.58 4.84 7.64
CA CYS A 46 5.60 5.07 8.69
C CYS A 46 5.75 6.43 9.41
N ALA A 47 6.57 7.34 8.88
CA ALA A 47 6.77 8.65 9.52
C ALA A 47 5.45 9.43 9.57
N LEU A 48 4.90 9.60 10.76
CA LEU A 48 3.61 10.24 10.97
C LEU A 48 3.55 11.67 10.40
N PRO A 49 4.56 12.54 10.60
CA PRO A 49 4.51 13.89 10.03
C PRO A 49 4.41 13.88 8.51
N ARG A 50 5.10 12.94 7.83
CA ARG A 50 5.04 12.82 6.38
C ARG A 50 3.66 12.33 5.93
N ILE A 51 3.13 11.30 6.56
CA ILE A 51 1.79 10.77 6.22
C ILE A 51 0.73 11.85 6.44
N ARG A 52 0.81 12.58 7.54
CA ARG A 52 -0.11 13.68 7.81
C ARG A 52 -0.04 14.76 6.73
N ALA A 53 1.17 15.15 6.35
CA ALA A 53 1.36 16.15 5.29
C ALA A 53 0.83 15.64 3.94
N GLU A 54 1.06 14.37 3.60
CA GLU A 54 0.56 13.76 2.37
C GLU A 54 -0.98 13.75 2.30
N ILE A 55 -1.65 13.68 3.43
CA ILE A 55 -3.11 13.71 3.49
C ILE A 55 -3.64 15.16 3.48
N GLU A 56 -3.04 16.04 4.26
CA GLU A 56 -3.56 17.40 4.53
C GLU A 56 -3.14 18.44 3.48
N ILE A 57 -1.95 18.28 2.88
CA ILE A 57 -1.40 19.27 1.95
C ILE A 57 -1.66 18.83 0.52
N PRO A 58 -2.41 19.62 -0.29
CA PRO A 58 -2.63 19.31 -1.69
C PRO A 58 -1.33 19.27 -2.49
N GLY A 59 -1.27 18.41 -3.51
CA GLY A 59 -0.12 18.25 -4.38
C GLY A 59 0.75 17.09 -3.93
N GLY A 60 1.94 17.38 -3.41
CA GLY A 60 2.91 16.36 -3.02
C GLY A 60 3.86 16.01 -4.16
N ALA A 61 4.41 14.79 -4.13
CA ALA A 61 5.31 14.31 -5.18
C ALA A 61 4.58 14.22 -6.52
N PRO A 62 5.27 14.41 -7.66
CA PRO A 62 4.66 14.29 -8.97
C PRO A 62 3.94 12.94 -9.13
N GLY A 63 2.68 12.99 -9.58
CA GLY A 63 1.88 11.80 -9.79
C GLY A 63 1.31 11.15 -8.53
N TRP A 64 1.54 11.72 -7.35
CA TRP A 64 0.99 11.20 -6.09
C TRP A 64 -0.54 11.20 -6.11
N LEU A 65 -1.16 10.05 -5.81
CA LEU A 65 -2.61 9.89 -5.80
C LEU A 65 -3.21 9.74 -4.41
N GLY A 66 -2.38 9.72 -3.37
CA GLY A 66 -2.83 9.76 -1.98
C GLY A 66 -3.00 8.41 -1.32
N TRP A 67 -3.48 8.47 -0.08
CA TRP A 67 -3.76 7.32 0.76
C TRP A 67 -5.22 6.90 0.65
N LEU A 68 -5.43 5.58 0.59
CA LEU A 68 -6.74 4.95 0.67
C LEU A 68 -6.81 4.13 1.95
N VAL A 69 -7.98 4.07 2.56
CA VAL A 69 -8.23 3.22 3.72
C VAL A 69 -9.40 2.29 3.44
N ALA A 70 -9.28 1.05 3.89
CA ALA A 70 -10.36 0.09 3.90
C ALA A 70 -10.96 0.03 5.30
N THR A 71 -12.27 0.03 5.39
CA THR A 71 -12.99 0.01 6.66
C THR A 71 -13.79 -1.27 6.83
N GLY A 72 -13.80 -1.76 8.07
CA GLY A 72 -14.65 -2.85 8.50
C GLY A 72 -15.90 -2.34 9.22
N PRO A 73 -16.59 -3.21 9.96
CA PRO A 73 -17.77 -2.83 10.74
C PRO A 73 -17.48 -1.67 11.70
N GLY A 74 -18.40 -0.72 11.80
CA GLY A 74 -18.23 0.45 12.66
C GLY A 74 -17.26 1.50 12.14
N GLY A 75 -16.75 1.37 10.91
CA GLY A 75 -15.82 2.33 10.33
C GLY A 75 -14.38 2.15 10.77
N THR A 76 -14.03 1.05 11.43
CA THR A 76 -12.65 0.75 11.82
C THR A 76 -11.77 0.55 10.60
N VAL A 77 -10.62 1.23 10.55
CA VAL A 77 -9.65 1.05 9.47
C VAL A 77 -8.95 -0.31 9.63
N VAL A 78 -9.05 -1.13 8.61
CA VAL A 78 -8.51 -2.50 8.61
C VAL A 78 -7.46 -2.72 7.51
N GLY A 79 -7.25 -1.74 6.66
CA GLY A 79 -6.22 -1.80 5.63
C GLY A 79 -5.96 -0.44 5.04
N VAL A 80 -4.79 -0.29 4.43
CA VAL A 80 -4.35 0.97 3.81
C VAL A 80 -3.60 0.70 2.52
N ALA A 81 -3.66 1.64 1.59
CA ALA A 81 -2.86 1.61 0.38
C ALA A 81 -2.45 3.03 -0.02
N ALA A 82 -1.32 3.15 -0.68
CA ALA A 82 -0.88 4.39 -1.30
C ALA A 82 -0.31 4.10 -2.67
N GLY A 83 -0.51 5.00 -3.60
CA GLY A 83 -0.02 4.83 -4.95
C GLY A 83 0.03 6.13 -5.73
N GLY A 84 0.53 6.03 -6.95
CA GLY A 84 0.64 7.17 -7.84
C GLY A 84 0.98 6.76 -9.27
N VAL A 85 1.12 7.76 -10.13
CA VAL A 85 1.60 7.63 -11.51
C VAL A 85 2.78 8.60 -11.67
N PRO A 86 3.97 8.26 -11.10
CA PRO A 86 5.12 9.18 -11.08
C PRO A 86 5.73 9.40 -12.46
N VAL A 87 5.56 8.45 -13.35
CA VAL A 87 6.01 8.52 -14.74
C VAL A 87 4.79 8.26 -15.63
N PRO A 88 4.61 9.02 -16.72
CA PRO A 88 3.45 8.81 -17.62
C PRO A 88 3.31 7.35 -18.03
N GLY A 89 2.12 6.80 -17.84
CA GLY A 89 1.80 5.41 -18.17
C GLY A 89 2.17 4.39 -17.11
N GLU A 90 2.96 4.76 -16.08
CA GLU A 90 3.46 3.81 -15.07
C GLU A 90 2.85 4.10 -13.70
N GLY A 91 1.93 3.23 -13.27
CA GLY A 91 1.41 3.25 -11.90
C GLY A 91 2.39 2.61 -10.93
N GLU A 92 2.47 3.14 -9.71
CA GLU A 92 3.33 2.63 -8.65
C GLU A 92 2.51 2.40 -7.39
N VAL A 93 2.59 1.19 -6.83
CA VAL A 93 2.03 0.88 -5.51
C VAL A 93 3.12 1.16 -4.48
N TYR A 94 2.91 2.18 -3.65
CA TYR A 94 3.91 2.57 -2.63
C TYR A 94 3.73 1.84 -1.31
N ALA A 95 2.49 1.51 -0.96
CA ALA A 95 2.17 0.81 0.27
C ALA A 95 0.87 0.04 0.12
N LEU A 96 0.82 -1.12 0.73
CA LEU A 96 -0.39 -1.93 0.84
C LEU A 96 -0.25 -2.78 2.10
N ALA A 97 -1.12 -2.56 3.07
CA ALA A 97 -1.08 -3.28 4.33
C ALA A 97 -2.49 -3.58 4.83
N VAL A 98 -2.67 -4.76 5.39
CA VAL A 98 -3.96 -5.22 5.93
C VAL A 98 -3.74 -5.74 7.35
N GLU A 99 -4.59 -5.34 8.28
CA GLU A 99 -4.60 -5.86 9.65
C GLU A 99 -4.61 -7.40 9.61
N PRO A 100 -3.80 -8.08 10.43
CA PRO A 100 -3.75 -9.54 10.42
C PRO A 100 -5.11 -10.19 10.63
N GLY A 101 -5.95 -9.65 11.51
CA GLY A 101 -7.30 -10.16 11.77
C GLY A 101 -8.29 -9.94 10.64
N ALA A 102 -7.95 -9.10 9.67
CA ALA A 102 -8.78 -8.80 8.51
C ALA A 102 -8.27 -9.47 7.21
N ARG A 103 -7.19 -10.23 7.29
CA ARG A 103 -6.66 -10.96 6.15
C ARG A 103 -7.64 -12.03 5.69
N ARG A 104 -7.60 -12.38 4.41
CA ARG A 104 -8.51 -13.33 3.75
C ARG A 104 -9.96 -12.87 3.65
N ALA A 105 -10.25 -11.61 3.97
CA ALA A 105 -11.57 -10.99 3.75
C ALA A 105 -11.63 -10.18 2.45
N GLY A 106 -10.61 -10.31 1.58
CA GLY A 106 -10.55 -9.57 0.31
C GLY A 106 -10.16 -8.09 0.45
N VAL A 107 -9.68 -7.67 1.61
CA VAL A 107 -9.34 -6.27 1.89
C VAL A 107 -8.20 -5.78 1.00
N GLY A 108 -7.12 -6.57 0.91
CA GLY A 108 -5.97 -6.22 0.07
C GLY A 108 -6.35 -6.10 -1.40
N THR A 109 -7.15 -7.03 -1.90
CA THR A 109 -7.65 -6.99 -3.27
C THR A 109 -8.51 -5.76 -3.51
N ALA A 110 -9.42 -5.44 -2.60
CA ALA A 110 -10.29 -4.27 -2.72
C ALA A 110 -9.48 -2.96 -2.73
N LEU A 111 -8.47 -2.85 -1.87
CA LEU A 111 -7.57 -1.69 -1.85
C LEU A 111 -6.81 -1.55 -3.16
N LEU A 112 -6.26 -2.65 -3.66
CA LEU A 112 -5.51 -2.63 -4.91
C LEU A 112 -6.40 -2.31 -6.11
N VAL A 113 -7.62 -2.83 -6.15
CA VAL A 113 -8.60 -2.48 -7.19
C VAL A 113 -8.88 -0.99 -7.17
N ALA A 114 -9.16 -0.41 -6.00
CA ALA A 114 -9.43 1.02 -5.88
C ALA A 114 -8.23 1.88 -6.30
N ALA A 115 -7.03 1.50 -5.88
CA ALA A 115 -5.80 2.21 -6.28
C ALA A 115 -5.58 2.09 -7.80
N THR A 116 -5.80 0.93 -8.36
CA THR A 116 -5.64 0.66 -9.79
C THR A 116 -6.61 1.50 -10.63
N ASP A 117 -7.86 1.59 -10.21
CA ASP A 117 -8.86 2.41 -10.90
C ASP A 117 -8.44 3.89 -10.94
N ARG A 118 -7.88 4.40 -9.84
CA ARG A 118 -7.34 5.76 -9.81
C ARG A 118 -6.15 5.93 -10.75
N MET A 119 -5.23 4.97 -10.75
CA MET A 119 -4.07 4.99 -11.64
C MET A 119 -4.50 4.98 -13.11
N ARG A 120 -5.49 4.15 -13.49
CA ARG A 120 -6.04 4.14 -14.84
C ARG A 120 -6.65 5.48 -15.23
N GLY A 121 -7.33 6.14 -14.29
CA GLY A 121 -7.88 7.47 -14.51
C GLY A 121 -6.83 8.53 -14.82
N TYR A 122 -5.59 8.29 -14.40
CA TYR A 122 -4.43 9.14 -14.70
C TYR A 122 -3.53 8.57 -15.79
N GLY A 123 -4.05 7.65 -16.59
CA GLY A 123 -3.37 7.15 -17.78
C GLY A 123 -2.39 6.01 -17.58
N ALA A 124 -2.39 5.37 -16.42
CA ALA A 124 -1.50 4.23 -16.19
C ALA A 124 -1.88 3.04 -17.08
N ARG A 125 -0.89 2.46 -17.73
CA ARG A 125 -1.01 1.25 -18.56
C ARG A 125 -0.26 0.06 -17.98
N GLU A 126 0.58 0.32 -17.00
CA GLU A 126 1.38 -0.64 -16.28
C GLU A 126 1.31 -0.30 -14.80
N GLN A 127 1.43 -1.30 -13.96
CA GLN A 127 1.45 -1.12 -12.52
C GLN A 127 2.65 -1.85 -11.94
N ARG A 128 3.41 -1.16 -11.11
CA ARG A 128 4.63 -1.68 -10.50
C ARG A 128 4.53 -1.67 -8.99
N VAL A 129 5.29 -2.56 -8.37
CA VAL A 129 5.48 -2.63 -6.92
C VAL A 129 6.93 -2.99 -6.64
N GLU A 130 7.49 -2.41 -5.58
CA GLU A 130 8.82 -2.74 -5.07
C GLU A 130 8.68 -3.36 -3.68
N PHE A 131 9.44 -4.44 -3.46
CA PHE A 131 9.40 -5.18 -2.20
C PHE A 131 10.64 -4.90 -1.36
N PRO A 132 10.50 -4.84 -0.02
CA PRO A 132 11.64 -4.68 0.89
C PRO A 132 12.63 -5.84 0.88
N ALA A 133 12.17 -7.05 0.51
CA ALA A 133 12.98 -8.26 0.51
C ALA A 133 12.72 -9.10 -0.73
N GLU A 134 13.70 -9.90 -1.16
CA GLU A 134 13.55 -10.77 -2.33
C GLU A 134 12.52 -11.89 -2.11
N ALA A 135 12.54 -12.51 -0.93
CA ALA A 135 11.58 -13.55 -0.56
C ALA A 135 10.42 -12.94 0.24
N ASP A 136 9.81 -11.89 -0.31
CA ASP A 136 8.78 -11.12 0.38
C ASP A 136 7.53 -11.96 0.62
N PRO A 137 6.92 -11.90 1.83
CA PRO A 137 5.69 -12.62 2.13
C PRO A 137 4.50 -12.22 1.25
N ALA A 138 4.54 -11.05 0.62
CA ALA A 138 3.46 -10.56 -0.25
C ALA A 138 3.54 -11.09 -1.69
N LEU A 139 4.62 -11.74 -2.09
CA LEU A 139 4.77 -12.24 -3.47
C LEU A 139 3.62 -13.10 -3.95
N PRO A 140 3.10 -14.09 -3.19
CA PRO A 140 1.97 -14.89 -3.66
C PRO A 140 0.72 -14.06 -3.95
N PHE A 141 0.45 -13.04 -3.14
CA PHE A 141 -0.69 -12.13 -3.36
C PHE A 141 -0.56 -11.42 -4.71
N TYR A 142 0.59 -10.82 -4.98
CA TYR A 142 0.83 -10.10 -6.24
C TYR A 142 0.89 -11.03 -7.43
N ALA A 143 1.52 -12.21 -7.30
CA ALA A 143 1.54 -13.21 -8.36
C ALA A 143 0.13 -13.65 -8.77
N HIS A 144 -0.74 -13.86 -7.80
CA HIS A 144 -2.13 -14.23 -8.04
C HIS A 144 -2.89 -13.14 -8.82
N LEU A 145 -2.50 -11.89 -8.68
CA LEU A 145 -3.13 -10.76 -9.36
C LEU A 145 -2.48 -10.42 -10.71
N GLY A 146 -1.59 -11.27 -11.20
CA GLY A 146 -1.00 -11.15 -12.52
C GLY A 146 0.32 -10.39 -12.58
N PHE A 147 0.91 -10.04 -11.44
CA PHE A 147 2.23 -9.45 -11.41
C PHE A 147 3.31 -10.48 -11.68
N ALA A 148 4.35 -10.07 -12.39
CA ALA A 148 5.53 -10.87 -12.66
C ALA A 148 6.81 -10.07 -12.40
N ALA A 149 7.89 -10.78 -12.10
CA ALA A 149 9.15 -10.16 -11.73
C ALA A 149 9.79 -9.40 -12.91
N LEU A 150 10.18 -8.15 -12.68
CA LEU A 150 11.12 -7.40 -13.50
C LEU A 150 12.54 -7.61 -12.99
N SER A 151 12.67 -7.68 -11.69
CA SER A 151 13.88 -8.00 -10.95
C SER A 151 13.45 -8.70 -9.64
N PRO A 152 14.37 -9.20 -8.82
CA PRO A 152 13.97 -9.92 -7.60
C PRO A 152 13.04 -9.13 -6.66
N ARG A 153 13.15 -7.79 -6.66
CA ARG A 153 12.38 -6.94 -5.75
C ARG A 153 11.42 -5.99 -6.46
N ARG A 154 11.35 -5.99 -7.79
CA ARG A 154 10.42 -5.15 -8.56
C ARG A 154 9.56 -6.04 -9.45
N TRP A 155 8.27 -5.92 -9.29
CA TRP A 155 7.31 -6.69 -10.06
C TRP A 155 6.33 -5.75 -10.77
N SER A 156 5.76 -6.21 -11.86
CA SER A 156 4.81 -5.40 -12.63
C SER A 156 3.72 -6.26 -13.26
N ARG A 157 2.64 -5.58 -13.64
CA ARG A 157 1.60 -6.15 -14.49
C ARG A 157 1.09 -5.10 -15.47
N PRO A 158 0.59 -5.54 -16.65
CA PRO A 158 -0.13 -4.62 -17.55
C PRO A 158 -1.50 -4.26 -16.98
N LEU A 159 -1.96 -3.06 -17.29
CA LEU A 159 -3.30 -2.57 -16.94
C LEU A 159 -4.14 -2.41 -18.21
N VAL A 160 -4.46 -3.49 -18.84
CA VAL A 160 -5.27 -3.50 -20.08
C VAL A 160 -6.68 -3.96 -19.85
#